data_1ee856be00eeb74e633999b7a9649b0a
#
_entry.id   1ee856be00eeb74e633999b7a9649b0a
#
_cell.length_a   1.000
_cell.length_b   1.000
_cell.length_c   1.000
_cell.angle_alpha   90.00
_cell.angle_beta   90.00
_cell.angle_gamma   90.00
#
_symmetry.space_group_name_H-M   'P 1'
#
loop_
_entity.id
_entity.type
_entity.pdbx_description
1 polymer ?
#
loop_
_entity_poly.entity_id
_entity_poly.type
_entity_poly.pdbx_seq_one_letter_code
_entity_poly.pdbx_strand_id
1 'polypeptide(L)'
;GYNLLTTGMEVYTNVDQDVQKRLWDVYNTDEYVNYPDDEIQAASTIIDVSNGKVIAQLGSRHQASNVSFGINQAVETNRDWGSTMKPITDYAPALEYDIYDSTAYMLKDVPYNFPGTSTPVYNWDRGYYGNITLQTAIQQSRNVPAVETLDRVGLDKAKGFLNGLGIDYPTMVYANAISSNTTESGKQYGASSEKMAAAYA
;
A
#
# COMPACT_ATOMS: atom_id res chain seq x y z
N GLY A 1 27.60 26.67 1.69
CA GLY A 1 26.87 25.55 1.13
C GLY A 1 26.94 25.54 -0.40
N TYR A 2 26.97 24.39 -1.02
CA TYR A 2 26.91 24.26 -2.47
C TYR A 2 25.49 24.56 -2.96
N ASN A 3 25.37 25.33 -4.04
CA ASN A 3 24.09 25.53 -4.71
C ASN A 3 23.94 24.45 -5.79
N LEU A 4 23.05 23.51 -5.56
CA LEU A 4 22.80 22.36 -6.46
C LEU A 4 22.37 22.78 -7.87
N LEU A 5 21.78 23.96 -8.03
CA LEU A 5 21.28 24.46 -9.32
C LEU A 5 22.39 25.13 -10.17
N THR A 6 23.50 25.52 -9.55
CA THR A 6 24.58 26.26 -10.22
C THR A 6 25.93 25.54 -10.21
N THR A 7 26.06 24.47 -9.43
CA THR A 7 27.25 23.63 -9.38
C THR A 7 27.06 22.50 -10.40
N GLY A 8 27.94 22.39 -11.38
CA GLY A 8 27.96 21.27 -12.32
C GLY A 8 28.12 19.95 -11.54
N MET A 9 27.20 19.02 -11.73
CA MET A 9 27.24 17.70 -11.08
C MET A 9 26.94 16.61 -12.10
N GLU A 10 27.59 15.48 -11.95
CA GLU A 10 27.18 14.23 -12.58
C GLU A 10 26.32 13.44 -11.57
N VAL A 11 25.10 13.10 -11.96
CA VAL A 11 24.17 12.35 -11.11
C VAL A 11 23.95 10.97 -11.71
N TYR A 12 24.39 9.95 -10.99
CA TYR A 12 24.16 8.55 -11.35
C TYR A 12 22.90 8.05 -10.66
N THR A 13 21.96 7.52 -11.44
CA THR A 13 20.70 6.99 -10.95
C THR A 13 20.60 5.49 -11.22
N ASN A 14 19.65 4.81 -10.56
CA ASN A 14 19.33 3.41 -10.84
C ASN A 14 18.19 3.27 -11.87
N VAL A 15 17.77 4.37 -12.50
CA VAL A 15 16.67 4.38 -13.46
C VAL A 15 17.08 3.58 -14.70
N ASP A 16 16.26 2.56 -15.03
CA ASP A 16 16.30 1.87 -16.31
C ASP A 16 15.50 2.68 -17.33
N GLN A 17 16.18 3.17 -18.37
CA GLN A 17 15.57 4.08 -19.35
C GLN A 17 14.44 3.41 -20.16
N ASP A 18 14.57 2.13 -20.47
CA ASP A 18 13.54 1.40 -21.23
C ASP A 18 12.31 1.15 -20.36
N VAL A 19 12.50 0.76 -19.10
CA VAL A 19 11.41 0.58 -18.13
C VAL A 19 10.74 1.92 -17.84
N GLN A 20 11.53 2.99 -17.65
CA GLN A 20 11.00 4.35 -17.42
C GLN A 20 10.17 4.84 -18.61
N LYS A 21 10.67 4.65 -19.83
CA LYS A 21 9.93 5.01 -21.04
C LYS A 21 8.63 4.23 -21.15
N ARG A 22 8.67 2.91 -20.91
CA ARG A 22 7.48 2.06 -20.95
C ARG A 22 6.46 2.49 -19.91
N LEU A 23 6.89 2.79 -18.69
CA LEU A 23 6.03 3.32 -17.64
C LEU A 23 5.35 4.62 -18.07
N TRP A 24 6.11 5.54 -18.67
CA TRP A 24 5.57 6.79 -19.20
C TRP A 24 4.53 6.55 -20.29
N ASP A 25 4.81 5.67 -21.25
CA ASP A 25 3.91 5.34 -22.37
C ASP A 25 2.57 4.77 -21.84
N VAL A 26 2.62 3.86 -20.84
CA VAL A 26 1.41 3.27 -20.22
C VAL A 26 0.47 4.32 -19.64
N TYR A 27 1.01 5.38 -19.04
CA TYR A 27 0.20 6.38 -18.34
C TYR A 27 -0.15 7.61 -19.18
N ASN A 28 0.59 7.89 -20.25
CA ASN A 28 0.45 9.12 -21.03
C ASN A 28 0.02 8.90 -22.49
N THR A 29 -0.24 7.66 -22.88
CA THR A 29 -0.80 7.33 -24.20
C THR A 29 -2.04 6.45 -24.02
N ASP A 30 -2.93 6.44 -25.01
CA ASP A 30 -4.15 5.61 -25.01
C ASP A 30 -3.88 4.16 -25.48
N GLU A 31 -2.60 3.79 -25.67
CA GLU A 31 -2.24 2.45 -26.19
C GLU A 31 -2.58 1.34 -25.17
N TYR A 32 -2.44 1.63 -23.87
CA TYR A 32 -2.56 0.61 -22.81
C TYR A 32 -3.73 0.85 -21.87
N VAL A 33 -4.00 2.09 -21.52
CA VAL A 33 -5.05 2.49 -20.60
C VAL A 33 -5.79 3.66 -21.18
N ASN A 34 -7.09 3.51 -21.40
CA ASN A 34 -7.96 4.59 -21.81
C ASN A 34 -8.52 5.28 -20.57
N TYR A 35 -8.00 6.45 -20.24
CA TYR A 35 -8.47 7.25 -19.12
C TYR A 35 -9.70 8.03 -19.51
N PRO A 36 -10.70 8.21 -18.60
CA PRO A 36 -11.94 8.95 -18.89
C PRO A 36 -11.69 10.40 -19.28
N ASP A 37 -10.66 11.03 -18.71
CA ASP A 37 -10.27 12.41 -18.97
C ASP A 37 -8.81 12.67 -18.57
N ASP A 38 -8.31 13.86 -18.86
CA ASP A 38 -6.94 14.28 -18.51
C ASP A 38 -6.78 14.79 -17.07
N GLU A 39 -7.88 14.98 -16.34
CA GLU A 39 -7.84 15.42 -14.93
C GLU A 39 -7.46 14.27 -14.00
N ILE A 40 -7.71 13.03 -14.40
CA ILE A 40 -7.30 11.85 -13.62
C ILE A 40 -5.79 11.77 -13.57
N GLN A 41 -5.25 11.86 -12.37
CA GLN A 41 -3.83 11.72 -12.10
C GLN A 41 -3.51 10.31 -11.62
N ALA A 42 -2.32 9.84 -11.97
CA ALA A 42 -1.79 8.56 -11.53
C ALA A 42 -0.29 8.70 -11.27
N ALA A 43 0.17 7.98 -10.27
CA ALA A 43 1.58 7.90 -9.92
C ALA A 43 1.96 6.44 -9.67
N SER A 44 3.19 6.08 -9.99
CA SER A 44 3.64 4.70 -9.90
C SER A 44 5.13 4.61 -9.59
N THR A 45 5.53 3.52 -8.93
CA THR A 45 6.93 3.20 -8.63
C THR A 45 7.19 1.74 -8.97
N ILE A 46 8.32 1.49 -9.64
CA ILE A 46 8.81 0.14 -9.94
C ILE A 46 10.14 -0.05 -9.22
N ILE A 47 10.21 -1.10 -8.40
CA ILE A 47 11.40 -1.49 -7.64
C ILE A 47 11.92 -2.83 -8.15
N ASP A 48 13.23 -2.93 -8.30
CA ASP A 48 13.93 -4.19 -8.50
C ASP A 48 14.01 -4.91 -7.14
N VAL A 49 13.22 -5.96 -6.97
CA VAL A 49 13.13 -6.73 -5.73
C VAL A 49 14.43 -7.44 -5.35
N SER A 50 15.36 -7.61 -6.30
CA SER A 50 16.66 -8.24 -6.02
C SER A 50 17.60 -7.36 -5.20
N ASN A 51 17.38 -6.03 -5.20
CA ASN A 51 18.29 -5.08 -4.59
C ASN A 51 17.62 -3.85 -3.96
N GLY A 52 16.27 -3.75 -4.03
CA GLY A 52 15.48 -2.66 -3.46
C GLY A 52 15.59 -1.31 -4.20
N LYS A 53 16.16 -1.28 -5.41
CA LYS A 53 16.38 -0.03 -6.15
C LYS A 53 15.16 0.37 -6.95
N VAL A 54 14.80 1.66 -6.92
CA VAL A 54 13.81 2.23 -7.82
C VAL A 54 14.40 2.30 -9.22
N ILE A 55 13.81 1.55 -10.15
CA ILE A 55 14.26 1.48 -11.55
C ILE A 55 13.38 2.31 -12.49
N ALA A 56 12.15 2.63 -12.09
CA ALA A 56 11.29 3.58 -12.79
C ALA A 56 10.29 4.20 -11.83
N GLN A 57 9.92 5.46 -12.08
CA GLN A 57 8.93 6.16 -11.28
C GLN A 57 8.19 7.21 -12.11
N LEU A 58 6.88 7.28 -11.94
CA LEU A 58 6.03 8.32 -12.53
C LEU A 58 5.35 9.09 -11.40
N GLY A 59 5.62 10.40 -11.31
CA GLY A 59 5.07 11.27 -10.27
C GLY A 59 3.68 11.84 -10.59
N SER A 60 3.31 11.89 -11.87
CA SER A 60 1.97 12.30 -12.35
C SER A 60 1.84 12.05 -13.85
N ARG A 61 0.59 11.99 -14.34
CA ARG A 61 0.30 12.03 -15.78
C ARG A 61 0.41 13.47 -16.30
N HIS A 62 0.73 13.62 -17.57
CA HIS A 62 0.69 14.91 -18.31
C HIS A 62 1.38 16.07 -17.57
N GLN A 63 2.51 15.79 -16.93
CA GLN A 63 3.28 16.86 -16.27
C GLN A 63 3.74 17.89 -17.30
N ALA A 64 3.36 19.15 -17.11
CA ALA A 64 3.76 20.22 -18.00
C ALA A 64 5.28 20.44 -17.93
N SER A 65 5.93 20.57 -19.10
CA SER A 65 7.39 20.73 -19.21
C SER A 65 7.94 22.01 -18.59
N ASN A 66 7.06 22.99 -18.32
CA ASN A 66 7.42 24.29 -17.73
C ASN A 66 7.23 24.34 -16.19
N VAL A 67 6.84 23.23 -15.57
CA VAL A 67 6.70 23.15 -14.10
C VAL A 67 8.04 22.69 -13.52
N SER A 68 8.67 23.57 -12.75
CA SER A 68 9.83 23.25 -11.94
C SER A 68 9.37 22.94 -10.51
N PHE A 69 9.95 21.94 -9.86
CA PHE A 69 9.63 21.54 -8.48
C PHE A 69 8.17 21.13 -8.29
N GLY A 70 7.56 20.47 -9.29
CA GLY A 70 6.24 19.88 -9.16
C GLY A 70 6.23 18.77 -8.10
N ILE A 71 5.04 18.51 -7.52
CA ILE A 71 4.85 17.44 -6.53
C ILE A 71 5.06 16.08 -7.20
N ASN A 72 5.98 15.28 -6.68
CA ASN A 72 6.09 13.88 -7.03
C ASN A 72 5.06 13.07 -6.24
N GLN A 73 3.90 12.81 -6.83
CA GLN A 73 2.82 12.08 -6.18
C GLN A 73 3.18 10.63 -5.84
N ALA A 74 4.20 10.05 -6.49
CA ALA A 74 4.68 8.71 -6.16
C ALA A 74 5.36 8.65 -4.79
N VAL A 75 5.84 9.80 -4.27
CA VAL A 75 6.57 9.93 -2.99
C VAL A 75 5.75 10.70 -1.96
N GLU A 76 5.13 11.81 -2.37
CA GLU A 76 4.52 12.80 -1.46
C GLU A 76 3.07 12.49 -1.07
N THR A 77 2.44 11.48 -1.67
CA THR A 77 1.05 11.15 -1.37
C THR A 77 0.92 10.17 -0.21
N ASN A 78 -0.10 10.41 0.61
CA ASN A 78 -0.60 9.46 1.60
C ASN A 78 -2.04 9.12 1.25
N ARG A 79 -2.24 8.03 0.51
CA ARG A 79 -3.56 7.57 0.08
C ARG A 79 -4.02 6.39 0.95
N ASP A 80 -5.34 6.21 1.03
CA ASP A 80 -5.90 4.96 1.51
C ASP A 80 -5.67 3.86 0.46
N TRP A 81 -4.91 2.85 0.84
CA TRP A 81 -4.60 1.70 0.00
C TRP A 81 -5.60 0.56 0.18
N GLY A 82 -6.58 0.75 1.09
CA GLY A 82 -7.64 -0.21 1.33
C GLY A 82 -7.09 -1.63 1.54
N SER A 83 -7.68 -2.59 0.87
CA SER A 83 -7.34 -4.01 1.02
C SER A 83 -5.94 -4.40 0.57
N THR A 84 -5.21 -3.54 -0.16
CA THR A 84 -3.81 -3.83 -0.48
C THR A 84 -2.90 -3.78 0.74
N MET A 85 -3.38 -3.21 1.86
CA MET A 85 -2.65 -3.23 3.13
C MET A 85 -2.75 -4.56 3.88
N LYS A 86 -3.78 -5.39 3.65
CA LYS A 86 -4.02 -6.63 4.40
C LYS A 86 -2.80 -7.55 4.51
N PRO A 87 -2.07 -7.84 3.43
CA PRO A 87 -0.89 -8.70 3.52
C PRO A 87 0.15 -8.18 4.51
N ILE A 88 0.42 -6.88 4.54
CA ILE A 88 1.48 -6.28 5.37
C ILE A 88 0.99 -5.79 6.74
N THR A 89 -0.31 -5.53 6.90
CA THR A 89 -0.90 -5.07 8.18
C THR A 89 -1.32 -6.24 9.06
N ASP A 90 -1.88 -7.27 8.46
CA ASP A 90 -2.55 -8.37 9.18
C ASP A 90 -1.78 -9.67 9.09
N TYR A 91 -1.58 -10.18 7.87
CA TYR A 91 -1.16 -11.55 7.65
C TYR A 91 0.35 -11.76 7.75
N ALA A 92 1.18 -10.86 7.23
CA ALA A 92 2.62 -10.96 7.37
C ALA A 92 3.05 -10.88 8.84
N PRO A 93 2.60 -9.91 9.67
CA PRO A 93 2.92 -9.96 11.09
C PRO A 93 2.34 -11.18 11.81
N ALA A 94 1.19 -11.73 11.38
CA ALA A 94 0.68 -12.96 11.97
C ALA A 94 1.58 -14.17 11.71
N LEU A 95 2.24 -14.23 10.55
CA LEU A 95 3.24 -15.25 10.24
C LEU A 95 4.58 -14.97 10.93
N GLU A 96 5.04 -13.71 10.92
CA GLU A 96 6.30 -13.30 11.55
C GLU A 96 6.33 -13.57 13.07
N TYR A 97 5.20 -13.40 13.73
CA TYR A 97 5.09 -13.61 15.18
C TYR A 97 4.54 -14.99 15.57
N ASP A 98 4.57 -15.97 14.65
CA ASP A 98 4.15 -17.36 14.88
C ASP A 98 2.69 -17.51 15.38
N ILE A 99 1.81 -16.56 15.04
CA ILE A 99 0.37 -16.65 15.32
C ILE A 99 -0.28 -17.63 14.35
N TYR A 100 0.20 -17.64 13.11
CA TYR A 100 -0.13 -18.60 12.07
C TYR A 100 1.14 -19.28 11.57
N ASP A 101 1.07 -20.58 11.34
CA ASP A 101 2.20 -21.40 10.93
C ASP A 101 2.40 -21.47 9.41
N SER A 102 1.38 -21.11 8.65
CA SER A 102 1.42 -21.21 7.18
C SER A 102 0.24 -20.51 6.53
N THR A 103 0.30 -20.37 5.22
CA THR A 103 -0.83 -19.87 4.40
C THR A 103 -1.99 -20.88 4.30
N ALA A 104 -1.79 -22.13 4.75
CA ALA A 104 -2.83 -23.14 4.87
C ALA A 104 -3.60 -23.04 6.21
N TYR A 105 -3.16 -22.17 7.13
CA TYR A 105 -3.84 -21.97 8.41
C TYR A 105 -5.33 -21.66 8.21
N MET A 106 -6.20 -22.31 9.02
CA MET A 106 -7.65 -22.20 8.88
C MET A 106 -8.17 -21.00 9.67
N LEU A 107 -8.83 -20.10 8.97
CA LEU A 107 -9.49 -18.91 9.48
C LEU A 107 -11.01 -19.07 9.44
N LYS A 108 -11.70 -18.26 10.22
CA LYS A 108 -13.17 -18.22 10.24
C LYS A 108 -13.68 -16.95 9.55
N ASP A 109 -14.41 -17.12 8.48
CA ASP A 109 -15.14 -16.04 7.82
C ASP A 109 -16.63 -16.16 8.20
N VAL A 110 -16.96 -15.68 9.39
CA VAL A 110 -18.29 -15.71 10.00
C VAL A 110 -18.63 -14.33 10.57
N PRO A 111 -19.89 -14.04 10.94
CA PRO A 111 -20.23 -12.76 11.56
C PRO A 111 -19.29 -12.40 12.71
N TYR A 112 -18.71 -11.21 12.63
CA TYR A 112 -17.71 -10.70 13.56
C TYR A 112 -17.88 -9.19 13.76
N ASN A 113 -17.62 -8.68 14.94
CA ASN A 113 -17.63 -7.25 15.21
C ASN A 113 -16.20 -6.73 15.37
N PHE A 114 -16.00 -5.45 15.09
CA PHE A 114 -14.73 -4.80 15.45
C PHE A 114 -14.49 -4.95 16.95
N PRO A 115 -13.29 -5.38 17.36
CA PRO A 115 -12.98 -5.64 18.76
C PRO A 115 -13.33 -4.48 19.69
N GLY A 116 -13.99 -4.79 20.79
CA GLY A 116 -14.45 -3.80 21.77
C GLY A 116 -15.67 -2.98 21.35
N THR A 117 -16.33 -3.30 20.24
CA THR A 117 -17.51 -2.58 19.73
C THR A 117 -18.66 -3.51 19.39
N SER A 118 -19.85 -2.93 19.16
CA SER A 118 -20.99 -3.62 18.56
C SER A 118 -21.09 -3.45 17.04
N THR A 119 -20.10 -2.79 16.41
CA THR A 119 -20.10 -2.51 14.97
C THR A 119 -19.68 -3.75 14.19
N PRO A 120 -20.53 -4.28 13.30
CA PRO A 120 -20.20 -5.48 12.54
C PRO A 120 -19.16 -5.18 11.45
N VAL A 121 -18.28 -6.16 11.22
CA VAL A 121 -17.38 -6.21 10.06
C VAL A 121 -18.14 -6.88 8.91
N TYR A 122 -18.18 -6.21 7.78
CA TYR A 122 -18.78 -6.74 6.57
C TYR A 122 -17.74 -7.08 5.52
N ASN A 123 -17.90 -8.24 4.90
CA ASN A 123 -17.23 -8.53 3.65
C ASN A 123 -17.85 -7.71 2.51
N TRP A 124 -17.10 -7.53 1.42
CA TRP A 124 -17.52 -6.71 0.28
C TRP A 124 -18.82 -7.23 -0.38
N ASP A 125 -19.03 -8.54 -0.34
CA ASP A 125 -20.22 -9.24 -0.89
C ASP A 125 -21.34 -9.46 0.13
N ARG A 126 -21.16 -8.99 1.37
CA ARG A 126 -22.08 -9.22 2.51
C ARG A 126 -22.26 -10.69 2.88
N GLY A 127 -21.51 -11.60 2.29
CA GLY A 127 -21.53 -13.04 2.55
C GLY A 127 -20.41 -13.49 3.47
N TYR A 128 -20.48 -14.75 3.90
CA TYR A 128 -19.48 -15.42 4.73
C TYR A 128 -19.19 -16.80 4.16
N TYR A 129 -17.93 -17.20 4.17
CA TYR A 129 -17.46 -18.47 3.57
C TYR A 129 -17.24 -19.57 4.63
N GLY A 130 -17.41 -19.27 5.92
CA GLY A 130 -17.16 -20.22 6.99
C GLY A 130 -15.66 -20.46 7.22
N ASN A 131 -15.26 -21.72 7.30
CA ASN A 131 -13.84 -22.07 7.46
C ASN A 131 -13.11 -21.98 6.11
N ILE A 132 -12.10 -21.14 6.03
CA ILE A 132 -11.27 -20.92 4.83
C ILE A 132 -9.80 -20.87 5.22
N THR A 133 -8.90 -21.14 4.27
CA THR A 133 -7.48 -20.96 4.48
C THR A 133 -7.09 -19.47 4.46
N LEU A 134 -5.98 -19.10 5.09
CA LEU A 134 -5.38 -17.78 4.99
C LEU A 134 -5.17 -17.40 3.52
N GLN A 135 -4.67 -18.34 2.69
CA GLN A 135 -4.53 -18.12 1.25
C GLN A 135 -5.86 -17.71 0.60
N THR A 136 -6.95 -18.40 0.90
CA THR A 136 -8.28 -18.05 0.39
C THR A 136 -8.75 -16.69 0.91
N ALA A 137 -8.50 -16.39 2.18
CA ALA A 137 -8.86 -15.10 2.78
C ALA A 137 -8.19 -13.93 2.06
N ILE A 138 -6.90 -14.06 1.70
CA ILE A 138 -6.17 -13.07 0.90
C ILE A 138 -6.72 -12.99 -0.51
N GLN A 139 -6.83 -14.12 -1.21
CA GLN A 139 -7.30 -14.19 -2.60
C GLN A 139 -8.68 -13.57 -2.79
N GLN A 140 -9.57 -13.79 -1.83
CA GLN A 140 -10.95 -13.28 -1.86
C GLN A 140 -11.09 -11.95 -1.13
N SER A 141 -9.98 -11.38 -0.65
CA SER A 141 -9.94 -10.10 0.07
C SER A 141 -10.99 -10.01 1.19
N ARG A 142 -11.13 -11.08 2.00
CA ARG A 142 -12.12 -11.15 3.07
C ARG A 142 -11.80 -10.17 4.19
N ASN A 143 -12.76 -9.37 4.60
CA ASN A 143 -12.57 -8.36 5.65
C ASN A 143 -12.60 -8.95 7.05
N VAL A 144 -13.52 -9.91 7.29
CA VAL A 144 -13.67 -10.52 8.60
C VAL A 144 -12.41 -11.24 9.06
N PRO A 145 -11.81 -12.14 8.27
CA PRO A 145 -10.54 -12.76 8.64
C PRO A 145 -9.39 -11.77 8.84
N ALA A 146 -9.36 -10.66 8.06
CA ALA A 146 -8.34 -9.63 8.20
C ALA A 146 -8.43 -8.93 9.57
N VAL A 147 -9.63 -8.48 9.96
CA VAL A 147 -9.85 -7.83 11.27
C VAL A 147 -9.60 -8.81 12.43
N GLU A 148 -10.06 -10.06 12.33
CA GLU A 148 -9.77 -11.08 13.35
C GLU A 148 -8.26 -11.35 13.46
N THR A 149 -7.55 -11.37 12.33
CA THR A 149 -6.09 -11.56 12.32
C THR A 149 -5.38 -10.41 13.00
N LEU A 150 -5.74 -9.16 12.69
CA LEU A 150 -5.17 -7.99 13.36
C LEU A 150 -5.45 -8.00 14.88
N ASP A 151 -6.64 -8.45 15.30
CA ASP A 151 -6.97 -8.59 16.71
C ASP A 151 -6.04 -9.62 17.41
N ARG A 152 -5.77 -10.74 16.76
CA ARG A 152 -4.83 -11.76 17.28
C ARG A 152 -3.38 -11.31 17.31
N VAL A 153 -2.94 -10.57 16.29
CA VAL A 153 -1.60 -9.96 16.23
C VAL A 153 -1.44 -8.92 17.34
N GLY A 154 -2.46 -8.09 17.51
CA GLY A 154 -2.45 -6.93 18.39
C GLY A 154 -1.89 -5.68 17.70
N LEU A 155 -2.49 -4.53 18.00
CA LEU A 155 -2.20 -3.26 17.32
C LEU A 155 -0.73 -2.83 17.43
N ASP A 156 -0.11 -3.03 18.60
CA ASP A 156 1.29 -2.61 18.83
C ASP A 156 2.28 -3.42 17.99
N LYS A 157 2.08 -4.73 17.88
CA LYS A 157 2.93 -5.61 17.06
C LYS A 157 2.77 -5.29 15.57
N ALA A 158 1.53 -5.14 15.11
CA ALA A 158 1.24 -4.78 13.72
C ALA A 158 1.84 -3.40 13.37
N LYS A 159 1.70 -2.42 14.26
CA LYS A 159 2.33 -1.10 14.11
C LYS A 159 3.85 -1.20 14.04
N GLY A 160 4.47 -1.97 14.94
CA GLY A 160 5.91 -2.17 14.93
C GLY A 160 6.41 -2.82 13.63
N PHE A 161 5.68 -3.81 13.12
CA PHE A 161 5.96 -4.45 11.83
C PHE A 161 5.89 -3.46 10.66
N LEU A 162 4.82 -2.67 10.57
CA LEU A 162 4.65 -1.64 9.53
C LEU A 162 5.74 -0.56 9.60
N ASN A 163 6.13 -0.13 10.80
CA ASN A 163 7.24 0.81 10.98
C ASN A 163 8.56 0.25 10.43
N GLY A 164 8.80 -1.05 10.59
CA GLY A 164 9.94 -1.74 9.98
C GLY A 164 9.93 -1.71 8.45
N LEU A 165 8.75 -1.62 7.84
CA LEU A 165 8.54 -1.47 6.40
C LEU A 165 8.52 0.01 5.93
N GLY A 166 8.77 0.97 6.83
CA GLY A 166 8.75 2.40 6.51
C GLY A 166 7.34 3.03 6.46
N ILE A 167 6.32 2.30 6.94
CA ILE A 167 4.93 2.78 7.01
C ILE A 167 4.59 3.10 8.47
N ASP A 168 4.40 4.38 8.76
CA ASP A 168 4.12 4.85 10.12
C ASP A 168 2.64 5.16 10.34
N TYR A 169 2.10 4.58 11.41
CA TYR A 169 0.78 4.89 11.94
C TYR A 169 0.95 5.48 13.34
N PRO A 170 0.80 6.79 13.54
CA PRO A 170 0.84 7.41 14.87
C PRO A 170 -0.15 6.73 15.83
N THR A 171 -1.37 6.51 15.36
CA THR A 171 -2.41 5.77 16.09
C THR A 171 -2.99 4.69 15.19
N MET A 172 -2.99 3.44 15.65
CA MET A 172 -3.54 2.31 14.94
C MET A 172 -4.81 1.82 15.63
N VAL A 173 -5.82 1.48 14.84
CA VAL A 173 -7.11 0.94 15.29
C VAL A 173 -7.46 -0.31 14.48
N TYR A 174 -8.37 -1.16 14.96
CA TYR A 174 -8.72 -2.40 14.27
C TYR A 174 -9.32 -2.20 12.87
N ALA A 175 -9.92 -1.03 12.58
CA ALA A 175 -10.35 -0.71 11.23
C ALA A 175 -9.19 -0.60 10.22
N ASN A 176 -7.96 -0.42 10.70
CA ASN A 176 -6.77 -0.38 9.85
C ASN A 176 -6.39 -1.75 9.25
N ALA A 177 -7.02 -2.83 9.67
CA ALA A 177 -6.95 -4.11 8.96
C ALA A 177 -7.47 -4.02 7.51
N ILE A 178 -8.39 -3.10 7.22
CA ILE A 178 -9.08 -3.01 5.92
C ILE A 178 -9.02 -1.65 5.27
N SER A 179 -8.50 -0.63 5.95
CA SER A 179 -8.38 0.74 5.46
C SER A 179 -7.26 1.46 6.18
N SER A 180 -6.52 2.31 5.49
CA SER A 180 -5.52 3.19 6.11
C SER A 180 -6.11 4.48 6.69
N ASN A 181 -7.42 4.70 6.56
CA ASN A 181 -8.08 5.85 7.14
C ASN A 181 -8.02 5.82 8.67
N THR A 182 -7.84 6.99 9.29
CA THR A 182 -7.93 7.13 10.72
C THR A 182 -9.16 7.92 11.12
N THR A 183 -9.58 7.73 12.38
CA THR A 183 -10.70 8.48 12.98
C THR A 183 -10.31 9.90 13.42
N GLU A 184 -9.03 10.26 13.38
CA GLU A 184 -8.58 11.61 13.66
C GLU A 184 -8.89 12.52 12.48
N SER A 185 -9.75 13.51 12.73
CA SER A 185 -10.30 14.48 11.79
C SER A 185 -9.36 14.85 10.63
N GLY A 186 -9.66 14.30 9.44
CA GLY A 186 -9.04 14.70 8.19
C GLY A 186 -7.61 14.24 7.94
N LYS A 187 -7.00 13.48 8.86
CA LYS A 187 -5.68 12.87 8.62
C LYS A 187 -5.85 11.49 8.05
N GLN A 188 -5.49 11.34 6.82
CA GLN A 188 -5.35 10.05 6.16
C GLN A 188 -3.92 9.56 6.38
N TYR A 189 -3.77 8.43 7.07
CA TYR A 189 -2.51 7.71 7.11
C TYR A 189 -2.54 6.67 6.02
N GLY A 190 -1.47 6.57 5.31
CA GLY A 190 -1.36 5.65 4.22
C GLY A 190 0.09 5.58 3.79
N ALA A 191 0.29 5.21 2.56
CA ALA A 191 1.61 5.18 1.97
C ALA A 191 1.58 5.80 0.57
N SER A 192 2.73 6.21 0.08
CA SER A 192 2.93 6.51 -1.32
C SER A 192 3.13 5.22 -2.12
N SER A 193 3.09 5.29 -3.46
CA SER A 193 3.40 4.13 -4.30
C SER A 193 4.83 3.62 -4.06
N GLU A 194 5.77 4.51 -3.77
CA GLU A 194 7.14 4.13 -3.41
C GLU A 194 7.20 3.33 -2.12
N LYS A 195 6.55 3.80 -1.06
CA LYS A 195 6.51 3.07 0.22
C LYS A 195 5.83 1.72 0.10
N MET A 196 4.72 1.65 -0.65
CA MET A 196 4.03 0.38 -0.88
C MET A 196 4.89 -0.59 -1.70
N ALA A 197 5.51 -0.12 -2.78
CA ALA A 197 6.41 -0.95 -3.56
C ALA A 197 7.58 -1.47 -2.72
N ALA A 198 8.18 -0.61 -1.87
CA ALA A 198 9.25 -0.99 -0.97
C ALA A 198 8.82 -1.97 0.11
N ALA A 199 7.59 -1.84 0.64
CA ALA A 199 7.06 -2.75 1.65
C ALA A 199 6.79 -4.17 1.12
N TYR A 200 6.60 -4.29 -0.20
CA TYR A 200 6.37 -5.57 -0.89
C TYR A 200 7.63 -6.15 -1.55
N ALA A 201 8.71 -5.39 -1.67
CA ALA A 201 9.98 -5.84 -2.25
C ALA A 201 10.81 -6.68 -1.28
#